data_737b50e28ce85c95fa21e36bfcded315
#
_entry.id   737b50e28ce85c95fa21e36bfcded315
#
_cell.length_a   1.000
_cell.length_b   1.000
_cell.length_c   1.000
_cell.angle_alpha   90.00
_cell.angle_beta   90.00
_cell.angle_gamma   90.00
#
_symmetry.space_group_name_H-M   'P 1'
#
loop_
_entity.id
_entity.type
_entity.pdbx_description
1 polymer ?
#
loop_
_entity_poly.entity_id
_entity_poly.type
_entity_poly.pdbx_seq_one_letter_code
_entity_poly.pdbx_strand_id
1 'polypeptide(L)'
;MTVFSSGVSRRGFLRHSAAFGLAAGAASALRLPAFAQSGLPDIQSVLDKISVKDYVREDYRKLYKMSDDPLWDPAKDWIRTVDWEKVRSEQSGKTVRFAVGAADQESAAEGLKPFEQLSGIKVELVPIPDDSFYDKAVSEFISGNASFDALQFFSPWLGDFAGPGFLADLSEYADKWKLPLDDFYDTYRLNYGYVGGKLVGIPFDCDVQMVHLRKSIMEKILGGPIDRAQSVPSYDELIRVTAEANKLGGGVAGVGLMAARGFWATYTWEHIAAQAGLTLFDSQWNPQLTSDAGMKAMDIIMALQKNAIEGVSGAGWGENRAAWLGGQVAANISWQDSGTQAMRPDQSKIVDDFVTIYEPRISGGVFAPPNIAGSTSCVAATSQNPEGAFLMLAFLTTSSIMAMNEANANGVAPGYRSVLANERLRAVSQPMKVWADSLEHAWCAPRIPGMFEMEQALGNEINRAVTGQISGKEALENNAGSFCPAWRASGIWSTADIFSPSDINVSFSCMASYLRFVQPILVKGWKYSRHSNGAGVPQTFMSRTLPGRSKFVMTLGSKFASSAICDIGPEHSIIMPLASV
;
A
#
# COMPACT_ATOMS: atom_id res chain seq x y z
N MET A 1 -31.45 39.99 -1.01
CA MET A 1 -31.16 41.23 -1.78
C MET A 1 -29.86 41.03 -2.52
N THR A 2 -30.02 41.01 -3.82
CA THR A 2 -29.24 41.46 -4.97
C THR A 2 -27.87 40.74 -5.15
N VAL A 3 -27.79 39.70 -5.96
CA VAL A 3 -27.57 39.57 -7.41
C VAL A 3 -26.44 40.42 -7.97
N PHE A 4 -25.37 39.80 -8.44
CA PHE A 4 -24.71 40.18 -9.70
C PHE A 4 -24.16 38.92 -10.41
N SER A 5 -24.84 38.59 -11.51
CA SER A 5 -24.38 37.73 -12.58
C SER A 5 -23.50 38.54 -13.54
N SER A 6 -22.40 38.01 -14.02
CA SER A 6 -21.83 38.41 -15.30
C SER A 6 -21.32 37.20 -16.05
N GLY A 7 -22.12 36.81 -17.04
CA GLY A 7 -21.77 35.77 -18.00
C GLY A 7 -20.69 36.25 -18.96
N VAL A 8 -19.70 35.41 -19.21
CA VAL A 8 -18.77 35.57 -20.33
C VAL A 8 -19.21 34.58 -21.43
N SER A 9 -19.54 35.20 -22.59
CA SER A 9 -20.07 34.54 -23.78
C SER A 9 -19.06 33.65 -24.46
N ARG A 10 -19.51 32.44 -24.87
CA ARG A 10 -18.77 31.40 -25.61
C ARG A 10 -18.28 31.82 -27.02
N ARG A 11 -18.32 33.07 -27.41
CA ARG A 11 -17.93 33.58 -28.77
C ARG A 11 -16.61 34.34 -28.84
N GLY A 12 -15.86 34.47 -27.74
CA GLY A 12 -14.58 35.25 -27.71
C GLY A 12 -13.32 34.39 -27.94
N PHE A 13 -13.40 33.08 -28.03
CA PHE A 13 -12.21 32.21 -28.04
C PHE A 13 -11.76 31.68 -29.42
N LEU A 14 -12.41 32.08 -30.50
CA LEU A 14 -12.11 31.59 -31.85
C LEU A 14 -11.69 32.73 -32.80
N ARG A 15 -10.66 33.46 -32.49
CA ARG A 15 -9.96 34.32 -33.48
C ARG A 15 -8.57 34.64 -32.95
N HIS A 16 -7.60 33.73 -33.16
CA HIS A 16 -6.16 34.02 -33.38
C HIS A 16 -5.42 32.68 -33.58
N SER A 17 -5.70 32.02 -34.70
CA SER A 17 -4.90 30.91 -35.18
C SER A 17 -4.87 30.99 -36.70
N ALA A 18 -3.98 31.78 -37.26
CA ALA A 18 -3.54 31.61 -38.63
C ALA A 18 -2.23 32.39 -38.84
N ALA A 19 -1.26 31.68 -39.36
CA ALA A 19 0.00 32.10 -39.94
C ALA A 19 1.24 31.83 -39.09
N PHE A 20 1.85 30.66 -39.35
CA PHE A 20 3.25 30.61 -39.80
C PHE A 20 3.49 29.27 -40.54
N GLY A 21 3.90 29.41 -41.77
CA GLY A 21 4.01 28.38 -42.77
C GLY A 21 5.30 27.55 -42.68
N LEU A 22 5.23 26.47 -43.42
CA LEU A 22 6.25 25.49 -43.75
C LEU A 22 7.62 26.08 -44.12
N ALA A 23 8.66 25.50 -43.49
CA ALA A 23 9.97 25.35 -44.10
C ALA A 23 10.51 23.97 -43.74
N ALA A 24 10.43 23.04 -44.70
CA ALA A 24 11.19 21.80 -44.70
C ALA A 24 12.62 22.12 -45.13
N GLY A 25 13.60 21.64 -44.36
CA GLY A 25 15.00 21.81 -44.74
C GLY A 25 16.00 21.22 -43.76
N ALA A 26 16.58 20.08 -44.14
CA ALA A 26 17.89 19.54 -43.77
C ALA A 26 18.12 19.13 -42.29
N ALA A 27 18.05 17.83 -42.07
CA ALA A 27 18.68 17.14 -40.93
C ALA A 27 20.21 17.31 -40.99
N SER A 28 20.73 18.30 -40.28
CA SER A 28 22.11 18.33 -39.85
C SER A 28 22.11 17.94 -38.36
N ALA A 29 22.85 16.91 -38.00
CA ALA A 29 23.11 16.50 -36.64
C ALA A 29 23.80 17.68 -35.89
N LEU A 30 23.03 18.58 -35.37
CA LEU A 30 23.47 19.56 -34.39
C LEU A 30 23.63 18.80 -33.06
N ARG A 31 24.88 18.47 -32.74
CA ARG A 31 25.28 18.26 -31.34
C ARG A 31 24.80 19.53 -30.61
N LEU A 32 23.78 19.39 -29.80
CA LEU A 32 23.38 20.46 -28.88
C LEU A 32 24.61 20.79 -28.04
N PRO A 33 24.98 22.06 -27.94
CA PRO A 33 26.14 22.45 -27.15
C PRO A 33 25.86 22.18 -25.67
N ALA A 34 26.93 21.87 -24.93
CA ALA A 34 26.98 21.65 -23.49
C ALA A 34 26.51 22.86 -22.62
N PHE A 35 25.61 23.69 -23.13
CA PHE A 35 25.14 24.93 -22.51
C PHE A 35 23.91 24.80 -21.62
N ALA A 36 23.26 23.62 -21.57
CA ALA A 36 22.12 23.40 -20.66
C ALA A 36 22.53 23.09 -19.20
N GLN A 37 23.81 22.86 -18.94
CA GLN A 37 24.33 22.54 -17.60
C GLN A 37 24.70 23.76 -16.74
N SER A 38 24.73 24.96 -17.27
CA SER A 38 25.27 26.14 -16.58
C SER A 38 24.38 26.76 -15.48
N GLY A 39 23.31 26.10 -15.06
CA GLY A 39 22.39 26.60 -14.03
C GLY A 39 22.06 25.63 -12.89
N LEU A 40 22.43 24.34 -13.01
CA LEU A 40 22.17 23.38 -11.94
C LEU A 40 23.21 23.49 -10.83
N PRO A 41 22.83 23.36 -9.54
CA PRO A 41 23.76 23.37 -8.43
C PRO A 41 24.69 22.17 -8.47
N ASP A 42 25.83 22.27 -7.76
CA ASP A 42 26.73 21.15 -7.55
C ASP A 42 26.00 19.98 -6.86
N ILE A 43 26.20 18.75 -7.38
CA ILE A 43 25.51 17.54 -6.89
C ILE A 43 25.79 17.31 -5.41
N GLN A 44 27.07 17.39 -5.00
CA GLN A 44 27.42 17.17 -3.60
C GLN A 44 26.76 18.18 -2.69
N SER A 45 26.68 19.44 -3.11
CA SER A 45 26.01 20.51 -2.35
C SER A 45 24.50 20.27 -2.17
N VAL A 46 23.84 19.58 -3.13
CA VAL A 46 22.43 19.17 -2.99
C VAL A 46 22.31 17.99 -2.06
N LEU A 47 23.15 16.95 -2.25
CA LEU A 47 23.16 15.75 -1.40
C LEU A 47 23.44 16.09 0.06
N ASP A 48 24.33 17.04 0.33
CA ASP A 48 24.67 17.46 1.70
C ASP A 48 23.49 18.13 2.41
N LYS A 49 22.58 18.76 1.66
CA LYS A 49 21.34 19.34 2.18
C LYS A 49 20.25 18.31 2.43
N ILE A 50 20.32 17.15 1.78
CA ILE A 50 19.41 16.02 2.04
C ILE A 50 19.96 15.27 3.25
N SER A 51 19.96 15.90 4.40
CA SER A 51 20.26 15.26 5.67
C SER A 51 19.03 15.28 6.55
N VAL A 52 18.75 14.20 7.24
CA VAL A 52 17.60 14.14 8.17
C VAL A 52 17.72 15.23 9.24
N LYS A 53 18.95 15.64 9.58
CA LYS A 53 19.23 16.71 10.53
C LYS A 53 18.57 18.04 10.12
N ASP A 54 18.68 18.42 8.86
CA ASP A 54 18.26 19.75 8.38
C ASP A 54 16.76 19.81 8.04
N TYR A 55 16.12 18.64 7.88
CA TYR A 55 14.71 18.54 7.53
C TYR A 55 13.77 18.28 8.71
N VAL A 56 14.30 17.90 9.88
CA VAL A 56 13.47 17.76 11.08
C VAL A 56 13.15 19.13 11.65
N ARG A 57 11.89 19.46 11.71
CA ARG A 57 11.40 20.73 12.25
C ARG A 57 11.98 20.99 13.65
N GLU A 58 12.36 22.23 13.92
CA GLU A 58 13.04 22.57 15.17
C GLU A 58 12.14 22.38 16.40
N ASP A 59 10.82 22.60 16.27
CA ASP A 59 9.85 22.34 17.34
C ASP A 59 9.77 20.84 17.69
N TYR A 60 9.88 19.95 16.70
CA TYR A 60 9.98 18.51 16.93
C TYR A 60 11.27 18.12 17.62
N ARG A 61 12.38 18.67 17.16
CA ARG A 61 13.69 18.39 17.77
C ARG A 61 13.71 18.75 19.24
N LYS A 62 13.09 19.87 19.61
CA LYS A 62 12.96 20.31 21.00
C LYS A 62 11.99 19.41 21.79
N LEU A 63 10.81 19.12 21.23
CA LEU A 63 9.78 18.30 21.88
C LEU A 63 10.31 16.90 22.23
N TYR A 64 10.96 16.26 21.27
CA TYR A 64 11.49 14.90 21.44
C TYR A 64 12.96 14.85 21.88
N LYS A 65 13.56 15.99 22.25
CA LYS A 65 14.95 16.10 22.70
C LYS A 65 15.93 15.38 21.75
N MET A 66 15.72 15.55 20.44
CA MET A 66 16.54 14.89 19.43
C MET A 66 17.96 15.47 19.45
N SER A 67 18.96 14.60 19.38
CA SER A 67 20.36 15.01 19.25
C SER A 67 20.64 15.65 17.88
N ASP A 68 21.76 16.36 17.79
CA ASP A 68 22.22 16.94 16.51
C ASP A 68 22.85 15.92 15.55
N ASP A 69 23.02 14.66 15.99
CA ASP A 69 23.55 13.62 15.11
C ASP A 69 22.55 13.25 14.03
N PRO A 70 22.99 12.84 12.84
CA PRO A 70 22.10 12.34 11.79
C PRO A 70 21.25 11.17 12.28
N LEU A 71 19.94 11.21 12.01
CA LEU A 71 19.04 10.09 12.32
C LEU A 71 19.29 8.88 11.42
N TRP A 72 19.91 9.10 10.29
CA TRP A 72 20.17 8.09 9.28
C TRP A 72 21.63 8.13 8.86
N ASP A 73 22.23 6.97 8.57
CA ASP A 73 23.56 6.91 7.98
C ASP A 73 23.48 7.24 6.47
N PRO A 74 23.87 8.46 6.07
CA PRO A 74 23.71 8.87 4.68
C PRO A 74 24.54 8.02 3.72
N ALA A 75 25.59 7.34 4.17
CA ALA A 75 26.40 6.49 3.31
C ALA A 75 25.66 5.23 2.82
N LYS A 76 24.58 4.85 3.49
CA LYS A 76 23.73 3.71 3.12
C LYS A 76 22.54 4.10 2.25
N ASP A 77 22.34 5.37 1.99
CA ASP A 77 21.21 5.85 1.21
C ASP A 77 21.44 5.67 -0.28
N TRP A 78 20.43 5.10 -0.95
CA TRP A 78 20.44 4.88 -2.39
C TRP A 78 20.75 6.14 -3.19
N ILE A 79 20.20 7.31 -2.81
CA ILE A 79 20.42 8.56 -3.54
C ILE A 79 21.91 8.95 -3.62
N ARG A 80 22.75 8.47 -2.70
CA ARG A 80 24.19 8.71 -2.69
C ARG A 80 24.98 7.70 -3.51
N THR A 81 24.33 6.60 -3.89
CA THR A 81 24.91 5.55 -4.75
C THR A 81 24.63 5.79 -6.24
N VAL A 82 23.67 6.65 -6.55
CA VAL A 82 23.28 7.01 -7.92
C VAL A 82 24.36 7.88 -8.56
N ASP A 83 24.73 7.53 -9.78
CA ASP A 83 25.59 8.39 -10.63
C ASP A 83 24.76 9.54 -11.22
N TRP A 84 24.59 10.62 -10.43
CA TRP A 84 23.81 11.80 -10.84
C TRP A 84 24.44 12.56 -12.01
N GLU A 85 25.75 12.47 -12.24
CA GLU A 85 26.37 13.04 -13.44
C GLU A 85 25.89 12.30 -14.71
N LYS A 86 25.81 10.99 -14.63
CA LYS A 86 25.23 10.17 -15.70
C LYS A 86 23.75 10.49 -15.90
N VAL A 87 22.98 10.60 -14.81
CA VAL A 87 21.56 10.99 -14.90
C VAL A 87 21.42 12.33 -15.58
N ARG A 88 22.20 13.36 -15.18
CA ARG A 88 22.17 14.67 -15.84
C ARG A 88 22.52 14.60 -17.31
N SER A 89 23.53 13.81 -17.70
CA SER A 89 23.93 13.67 -19.09
C SER A 89 22.87 13.03 -19.98
N GLU A 90 22.07 12.13 -19.43
CA GLU A 90 21.05 11.33 -20.16
C GLU A 90 19.64 11.95 -20.08
N GLN A 91 19.31 12.67 -18.99
CA GLN A 91 17.94 13.04 -18.64
C GLN A 91 17.71 14.54 -18.49
N SER A 92 18.74 15.36 -18.30
CA SER A 92 18.57 16.80 -18.08
C SER A 92 17.79 17.48 -19.22
N GLY A 93 16.87 18.36 -18.83
CA GLY A 93 15.98 19.06 -19.74
C GLY A 93 14.76 18.28 -20.20
N LYS A 94 14.64 16.98 -19.84
CA LYS A 94 13.40 16.21 -20.06
C LYS A 94 12.38 16.55 -18.97
N THR A 95 11.12 16.24 -19.25
CA THR A 95 10.00 16.43 -18.33
C THR A 95 9.43 15.08 -17.89
N VAL A 96 9.00 15.00 -16.65
CA VAL A 96 8.15 13.95 -16.09
C VAL A 96 6.89 14.59 -15.54
N ARG A 97 5.72 14.14 -16.00
CA ARG A 97 4.42 14.57 -15.50
C ARG A 97 3.98 13.58 -14.43
N PHE A 98 3.76 14.08 -13.22
CA PHE A 98 3.47 13.24 -12.06
C PHE A 98 2.06 13.51 -11.52
N ALA A 99 1.16 12.53 -11.62
CA ALA A 99 -0.19 12.59 -11.07
C ALA A 99 -0.18 12.31 -9.57
N VAL A 100 -0.71 13.25 -8.80
CA VAL A 100 -0.81 13.20 -7.34
C VAL A 100 -2.20 13.59 -6.88
N GLY A 101 -2.59 13.18 -5.67
CA GLY A 101 -3.77 13.72 -5.00
C GLY A 101 -3.70 15.24 -4.90
N ALA A 102 -4.83 15.93 -5.11
CA ALA A 102 -4.83 17.40 -5.09
C ALA A 102 -4.42 17.97 -3.72
N ALA A 103 -4.67 17.22 -2.65
CA ALA A 103 -4.24 17.58 -1.30
C ALA A 103 -2.72 17.51 -1.10
N ASP A 104 -2.03 16.69 -1.89
CA ASP A 104 -0.59 16.42 -1.76
C ASP A 104 0.28 17.30 -2.66
N GLN A 105 -0.34 18.11 -3.51
CA GLN A 105 0.37 18.89 -4.54
C GLN A 105 1.50 19.76 -3.98
N GLU A 106 1.24 20.48 -2.89
CA GLU A 106 2.23 21.40 -2.30
C GLU A 106 3.42 20.63 -1.69
N SER A 107 3.13 19.58 -0.93
CA SER A 107 4.16 18.74 -0.31
C SER A 107 5.00 17.99 -1.34
N ALA A 108 4.39 17.49 -2.41
CA ALA A 108 5.09 16.86 -3.52
C ALA A 108 6.01 17.86 -4.25
N ALA A 109 5.53 19.08 -4.51
CA ALA A 109 6.34 20.12 -5.15
C ALA A 109 7.59 20.46 -4.33
N GLU A 110 7.45 20.60 -3.01
CA GLU A 110 8.60 20.85 -2.13
C GLU A 110 9.56 19.66 -2.06
N GLY A 111 9.03 18.45 -1.91
CA GLY A 111 9.81 17.22 -1.81
C GLY A 111 10.61 16.90 -3.08
N LEU A 112 10.15 17.35 -4.24
CA LEU A 112 10.79 17.07 -5.53
C LEU A 112 11.86 18.09 -5.95
N LYS A 113 11.96 19.25 -5.31
CA LYS A 113 13.00 20.26 -5.63
C LYS A 113 14.42 19.70 -5.62
N PRO A 114 14.85 18.92 -4.61
CA PRO A 114 16.19 18.32 -4.63
C PRO A 114 16.39 17.34 -5.80
N PHE A 115 15.35 16.56 -6.16
CA PHE A 115 15.41 15.67 -7.32
C PHE A 115 15.63 16.43 -8.63
N GLU A 116 14.88 17.51 -8.87
CA GLU A 116 15.07 18.37 -10.04
C GLU A 116 16.48 18.95 -10.10
N GLN A 117 17.02 19.36 -8.94
CA GLN A 117 18.37 19.87 -8.81
C GLN A 117 19.44 18.81 -9.07
N LEU A 118 19.23 17.56 -8.62
CA LEU A 118 20.15 16.44 -8.84
C LEU A 118 20.12 15.96 -10.29
N SER A 119 18.94 15.79 -10.86
CA SER A 119 18.76 15.12 -12.15
C SER A 119 18.75 16.06 -13.35
N GLY A 120 18.34 17.33 -13.15
CA GLY A 120 18.01 18.26 -14.24
C GLY A 120 16.71 17.91 -14.98
N ILE A 121 15.94 16.93 -14.49
CA ILE A 121 14.60 16.60 -14.98
C ILE A 121 13.63 17.63 -14.41
N LYS A 122 12.73 18.15 -15.24
CA LYS A 122 11.62 18.98 -14.79
C LYS A 122 10.44 18.10 -14.38
N VAL A 123 9.89 18.31 -13.19
CA VAL A 123 8.68 17.61 -12.75
C VAL A 123 7.47 18.54 -12.89
N GLU A 124 6.46 18.09 -13.61
CA GLU A 124 5.18 18.77 -13.75
C GLU A 124 4.12 17.98 -12.99
N LEU A 125 3.59 18.57 -11.92
CA LEU A 125 2.53 17.94 -11.13
C LEU A 125 1.19 18.02 -11.85
N VAL A 126 0.47 16.91 -11.85
CA VAL A 126 -0.90 16.79 -12.38
C VAL A 126 -1.82 16.50 -11.18
N PRO A 127 -2.31 17.54 -10.48
CA PRO A 127 -3.17 17.34 -9.32
C PRO A 127 -4.53 16.81 -9.76
N ILE A 128 -4.96 15.71 -9.13
CA ILE A 128 -6.26 15.08 -9.36
C ILE A 128 -7.01 15.05 -8.02
N PRO A 129 -8.28 15.51 -7.96
CA PRO A 129 -9.07 15.36 -6.74
C PRO A 129 -9.20 13.89 -6.34
N ASP A 130 -9.03 13.58 -5.05
CA ASP A 130 -8.96 12.21 -4.55
C ASP A 130 -10.22 11.40 -4.90
N ASP A 131 -11.40 11.99 -4.77
CA ASP A 131 -12.68 11.34 -5.10
C ASP A 131 -12.83 10.93 -6.57
N SER A 132 -12.07 11.52 -7.48
CA SER A 132 -12.12 11.27 -8.92
C SER A 132 -10.83 10.66 -9.47
N PHE A 133 -9.86 10.37 -8.62
CA PHE A 133 -8.54 9.92 -9.05
C PHE A 133 -8.62 8.59 -9.81
N TYR A 134 -9.30 7.61 -9.23
CA TYR A 134 -9.47 6.29 -9.85
C TYR A 134 -10.11 6.40 -11.24
N ASP A 135 -11.28 7.02 -11.33
CA ASP A 135 -12.05 7.12 -12.58
C ASP A 135 -11.27 7.86 -13.67
N LYS A 136 -10.58 8.94 -13.28
CA LYS A 136 -9.75 9.70 -14.21
C LYS A 136 -8.56 8.89 -14.70
N ALA A 137 -7.83 8.21 -13.82
CA ALA A 137 -6.70 7.38 -14.20
C ALA A 137 -7.12 6.24 -15.14
N VAL A 138 -8.20 5.52 -14.83
CA VAL A 138 -8.76 4.46 -15.68
C VAL A 138 -9.14 5.02 -17.06
N SER A 139 -9.86 6.15 -17.10
CA SER A 139 -10.28 6.79 -18.36
C SER A 139 -9.09 7.17 -19.24
N GLU A 140 -8.03 7.74 -18.67
CA GLU A 140 -6.83 8.12 -19.40
C GLU A 140 -6.04 6.89 -19.88
N PHE A 141 -5.92 5.85 -19.08
CA PHE A 141 -5.30 4.59 -19.49
C PHE A 141 -6.05 3.91 -20.64
N ILE A 142 -7.37 3.82 -20.57
CA ILE A 142 -8.19 3.23 -21.64
C ILE A 142 -8.06 4.05 -22.93
N SER A 143 -7.94 5.37 -22.84
CA SER A 143 -7.75 6.22 -24.02
C SER A 143 -6.38 6.04 -24.69
N GLY A 144 -5.42 5.39 -24.01
CA GLY A 144 -4.05 5.21 -24.47
C GLY A 144 -3.23 6.51 -24.53
N ASN A 145 -3.72 7.58 -23.90
CA ASN A 145 -3.11 8.90 -23.95
C ASN A 145 -3.14 9.56 -22.55
N ALA A 146 -2.47 8.92 -21.60
CA ALA A 146 -2.37 9.45 -20.26
C ALA A 146 -1.69 10.82 -20.20
N SER A 147 -2.27 11.76 -19.46
CA SER A 147 -1.73 13.10 -19.26
C SER A 147 -0.52 13.10 -18.31
N PHE A 148 -0.16 11.96 -17.77
CA PHE A 148 0.93 11.77 -16.82
C PHE A 148 1.88 10.65 -17.26
N ASP A 149 3.12 10.71 -16.78
CA ASP A 149 4.17 9.70 -16.97
C ASP A 149 4.27 8.77 -15.76
N ALA A 150 4.02 9.31 -14.58
CA ALA A 150 3.99 8.58 -13.32
C ALA A 150 2.75 8.95 -12.51
N LEU A 151 2.33 8.07 -11.62
CA LEU A 151 1.23 8.29 -10.70
C LEU A 151 1.50 7.60 -9.37
N GLN A 152 1.02 8.24 -8.31
CA GLN A 152 0.91 7.65 -6.99
C GLN A 152 -0.56 7.40 -6.72
N PHE A 153 -0.89 6.20 -6.31
CA PHE A 153 -2.28 5.83 -6.10
C PHE A 153 -2.43 4.80 -4.97
N PHE A 154 -3.63 4.67 -4.52
CA PHE A 154 -4.00 3.77 -3.45
C PHE A 154 -3.75 2.30 -3.86
N SER A 155 -2.94 1.58 -3.11
CA SER A 155 -2.42 0.26 -3.48
C SER A 155 -3.49 -0.80 -3.83
N PRO A 156 -4.71 -0.78 -3.29
CA PRO A 156 -5.79 -1.68 -3.72
C PRO A 156 -6.13 -1.61 -5.20
N TRP A 157 -5.87 -0.47 -5.88
CA TRP A 157 -6.14 -0.32 -7.32
C TRP A 157 -5.08 -0.98 -8.21
N LEU A 158 -4.00 -1.49 -7.62
CA LEU A 158 -2.86 -2.04 -8.39
C LEU A 158 -3.31 -3.14 -9.38
N GLY A 159 -4.21 -4.02 -8.96
CA GLY A 159 -4.75 -5.07 -9.82
C GLY A 159 -5.47 -4.53 -11.05
N ASP A 160 -6.26 -3.47 -10.87
CA ASP A 160 -7.04 -2.83 -11.95
C ASP A 160 -6.16 -2.14 -12.98
N PHE A 161 -5.00 -1.61 -12.56
CA PHE A 161 -4.09 -0.90 -13.46
C PHE A 161 -3.02 -1.83 -14.07
N ALA A 162 -2.49 -2.76 -13.30
CA ALA A 162 -1.48 -3.69 -13.78
C ALA A 162 -2.06 -4.80 -14.68
N GLY A 163 -3.24 -5.29 -14.35
CA GLY A 163 -3.90 -6.37 -15.09
C GLY A 163 -4.04 -6.08 -16.59
N PRO A 164 -4.62 -4.94 -17.00
CA PRO A 164 -4.74 -4.57 -18.41
C PRO A 164 -3.41 -4.14 -19.07
N GLY A 165 -2.32 -4.07 -18.32
CA GLY A 165 -1.01 -3.64 -18.86
C GLY A 165 -0.83 -2.12 -18.94
N PHE A 166 -1.53 -1.35 -18.11
CA PHE A 166 -1.42 0.11 -18.09
C PHE A 166 -0.14 0.62 -17.43
N LEU A 167 0.56 -0.26 -16.67
CA LEU A 167 1.77 0.07 -15.94
C LEU A 167 3.03 -0.50 -16.63
N ALA A 168 4.11 0.25 -16.60
CA ALA A 168 5.39 -0.17 -17.14
C ALA A 168 6.06 -1.21 -16.22
N ASP A 169 6.82 -2.13 -16.81
CA ASP A 169 7.73 -3.02 -16.10
C ASP A 169 8.98 -2.23 -15.70
N LEU A 170 9.23 -2.10 -14.42
CA LEU A 170 10.32 -1.33 -13.83
C LEU A 170 11.55 -2.18 -13.50
N SER A 171 11.51 -3.49 -13.74
CA SER A 171 12.54 -4.44 -13.32
C SER A 171 13.93 -4.07 -13.83
N GLU A 172 14.05 -3.74 -15.13
CA GLU A 172 15.32 -3.35 -15.73
C GLU A 172 15.88 -2.03 -15.15
N TYR A 173 15.01 -1.08 -14.81
CA TYR A 173 15.45 0.17 -14.18
C TYR A 173 15.89 -0.04 -12.74
N ALA A 174 15.18 -0.88 -12.00
CA ALA A 174 15.55 -1.23 -10.62
C ALA A 174 16.94 -1.91 -10.58
N ASP A 175 17.20 -2.82 -11.51
CA ASP A 175 18.50 -3.49 -11.66
C ASP A 175 19.60 -2.50 -12.10
N LYS A 176 19.33 -1.68 -13.12
CA LYS A 176 20.26 -0.67 -13.65
C LYS A 176 20.72 0.30 -12.57
N TRP A 177 19.78 0.80 -11.77
CA TRP A 177 20.01 1.81 -10.75
C TRP A 177 20.17 1.23 -9.34
N LYS A 178 20.15 -0.11 -9.21
CA LYS A 178 20.38 -0.85 -7.95
C LYS A 178 19.46 -0.37 -6.82
N LEU A 179 18.16 -0.24 -7.11
CA LEU A 179 17.18 0.10 -6.08
C LEU A 179 17.17 -0.98 -4.99
N PRO A 180 17.30 -0.65 -3.68
CA PRO A 180 17.42 -1.64 -2.61
C PRO A 180 16.06 -2.26 -2.25
N LEU A 181 15.46 -3.00 -3.19
CA LEU A 181 14.14 -3.64 -3.03
C LEU A 181 14.10 -4.63 -1.86
N ASP A 182 15.23 -5.27 -1.54
CA ASP A 182 15.32 -6.26 -0.46
C ASP A 182 15.27 -5.62 0.95
N ASP A 183 15.46 -4.30 1.05
CA ASP A 183 15.30 -3.58 2.32
C ASP A 183 13.84 -3.27 2.64
N PHE A 184 12.92 -3.35 1.66
CA PHE A 184 11.50 -3.27 1.97
C PHE A 184 11.00 -4.51 2.72
N TYR A 185 10.02 -4.34 3.60
CA TYR A 185 9.26 -5.48 4.10
C TYR A 185 8.58 -6.21 2.94
N ASP A 186 8.70 -7.54 2.91
CA ASP A 186 8.13 -8.37 1.85
C ASP A 186 6.63 -8.15 1.68
N THR A 187 5.93 -7.89 2.78
CA THR A 187 4.50 -7.56 2.79
C THR A 187 4.19 -6.38 1.85
N TYR A 188 4.99 -5.32 1.87
CA TYR A 188 4.79 -4.18 0.96
C TYR A 188 5.40 -4.44 -0.41
N ARG A 189 6.64 -4.92 -0.46
CA ARG A 189 7.35 -5.19 -1.70
C ARG A 189 6.53 -6.06 -2.64
N LEU A 190 5.98 -7.16 -2.14
CA LEU A 190 5.23 -8.12 -2.95
C LEU A 190 3.83 -7.62 -3.30
N ASN A 191 3.14 -6.96 -2.38
CA ASN A 191 1.76 -6.54 -2.60
C ASN A 191 1.61 -5.19 -3.31
N TYR A 192 2.64 -4.31 -3.25
CA TYR A 192 2.58 -2.98 -3.87
C TYR A 192 3.54 -2.84 -5.06
N GLY A 193 4.49 -3.76 -5.22
CA GLY A 193 5.50 -3.69 -6.27
C GLY A 193 5.28 -4.68 -7.40
N TYR A 194 4.83 -5.90 -7.12
CA TYR A 194 4.87 -6.98 -8.11
C TYR A 194 3.49 -7.44 -8.54
N VAL A 195 3.31 -7.58 -9.85
CA VAL A 195 2.16 -8.25 -10.47
C VAL A 195 2.66 -9.15 -11.60
N GLY A 196 2.32 -10.43 -11.56
CA GLY A 196 2.73 -11.40 -12.60
C GLY A 196 4.25 -11.54 -12.73
N GLY A 197 5.00 -11.39 -11.65
CA GLY A 197 6.47 -11.48 -11.62
C GLY A 197 7.20 -10.25 -12.15
N LYS A 198 6.49 -9.18 -12.51
CA LYS A 198 7.04 -7.90 -12.95
C LYS A 198 6.99 -6.88 -11.84
N LEU A 199 8.05 -6.11 -11.68
CA LEU A 199 8.04 -4.93 -10.84
C LEU A 199 7.26 -3.83 -11.57
N VAL A 200 6.07 -3.51 -11.11
CA VAL A 200 5.19 -2.49 -11.72
C VAL A 200 4.97 -1.27 -10.82
N GLY A 201 5.38 -1.37 -9.55
CA GLY A 201 5.26 -0.29 -8.59
C GLY A 201 6.41 -0.26 -7.60
N ILE A 202 6.60 0.88 -6.96
CA ILE A 202 7.51 1.06 -5.83
C ILE A 202 6.66 1.41 -4.62
N PRO A 203 6.72 0.65 -3.50
CA PRO A 203 5.98 1.01 -2.29
C PRO A 203 6.31 2.44 -1.87
N PHE A 204 5.30 3.29 -1.71
CA PHE A 204 5.49 4.69 -1.35
C PHE A 204 5.02 4.97 0.07
N ASP A 205 3.73 4.80 0.33
CA ASP A 205 3.14 4.98 1.64
C ASP A 205 2.72 3.61 2.19
N CYS A 206 3.45 3.14 3.18
CA CYS A 206 3.37 1.76 3.66
C CYS A 206 2.51 1.67 4.92
N ASP A 207 1.24 1.97 4.77
CA ASP A 207 0.29 2.00 5.86
C ASP A 207 -0.04 0.63 6.44
N VAL A 208 -0.26 0.62 7.75
CA VAL A 208 -0.78 -0.52 8.51
C VAL A 208 -1.83 -0.03 9.49
N GLN A 209 -2.94 -0.75 9.60
CA GLN A 209 -3.96 -0.41 10.59
C GLN A 209 -3.51 -0.77 11.99
N MET A 210 -3.80 0.12 12.94
CA MET A 210 -3.38 0.02 14.34
C MET A 210 -4.45 0.58 15.26
N VAL A 211 -4.35 0.25 16.55
CA VAL A 211 -5.18 0.83 17.60
C VAL A 211 -4.39 1.84 18.41
N HIS A 212 -4.89 3.05 18.46
CA HIS A 212 -4.34 4.15 19.24
C HIS A 212 -5.27 4.45 20.44
N LEU A 213 -4.71 4.64 21.61
CA LEU A 213 -5.46 4.88 22.85
C LEU A 213 -5.07 6.23 23.48
N ARG A 214 -6.05 7.00 23.96
CA ARG A 214 -5.80 8.17 24.79
C ARG A 214 -5.26 7.72 26.15
N LYS A 215 -4.02 8.09 26.42
CA LYS A 215 -3.28 7.62 27.60
C LYS A 215 -3.98 8.02 28.89
N SER A 216 -4.25 9.30 29.09
CA SER A 216 -4.87 9.81 30.30
C SER A 216 -6.25 9.22 30.63
N ILE A 217 -7.02 8.89 29.59
CA ILE A 217 -8.35 8.30 29.73
C ILE A 217 -8.24 6.82 30.06
N MET A 218 -7.44 6.09 29.29
CA MET A 218 -7.33 4.63 29.45
C MET A 218 -6.58 4.22 30.71
N GLU A 219 -5.54 4.96 31.11
CA GLU A 219 -4.86 4.71 32.39
C GLU A 219 -5.82 4.87 33.60
N LYS A 220 -6.75 5.82 33.52
CA LYS A 220 -7.79 5.98 34.52
C LYS A 220 -8.77 4.80 34.55
N ILE A 221 -9.20 4.30 33.39
CA ILE A 221 -10.13 3.17 33.27
C ILE A 221 -9.47 1.86 33.68
N LEU A 222 -8.21 1.67 33.31
CA LEU A 222 -7.44 0.46 33.57
C LEU A 222 -6.80 0.44 34.98
N GLY A 223 -6.73 1.60 35.63
CA GLY A 223 -6.17 1.72 36.98
C GLY A 223 -4.65 1.75 37.04
N GLY A 224 -3.97 2.00 35.90
CA GLY A 224 -2.51 2.04 35.85
C GLY A 224 -1.96 2.32 34.46
N PRO A 225 -0.62 2.31 34.28
CA PRO A 225 0.03 2.55 33.03
C PRO A 225 -0.36 1.54 31.95
N ILE A 226 -0.40 1.98 30.69
CA ILE A 226 -0.75 1.12 29.56
C ILE A 226 0.46 0.28 29.15
N ASP A 227 0.36 -1.05 29.31
CA ASP A 227 1.20 -2.02 28.61
C ASP A 227 0.64 -2.24 27.21
N ARG A 228 1.48 -2.07 26.18
CA ARG A 228 1.06 -2.11 24.76
C ARG A 228 0.50 -3.45 24.31
N ALA A 229 0.93 -4.54 24.96
CA ALA A 229 0.53 -5.91 24.61
C ALA A 229 -0.54 -6.49 25.53
N GLN A 230 -0.63 -6.00 26.78
CA GLN A 230 -1.41 -6.67 27.83
C GLN A 230 -2.60 -5.87 28.35
N SER A 231 -2.57 -4.53 28.22
CA SER A 231 -3.64 -3.70 28.81
C SER A 231 -4.97 -3.83 28.07
N VAL A 232 -4.92 -3.99 26.73
CA VAL A 232 -6.12 -4.23 25.91
C VAL A 232 -5.85 -5.44 25.00
N PRO A 233 -5.86 -6.67 25.56
CA PRO A 233 -5.37 -7.85 24.86
C PRO A 233 -6.37 -8.44 23.84
N SER A 234 -7.63 -7.97 23.87
CA SER A 234 -8.69 -8.50 23.01
C SER A 234 -9.68 -7.43 22.57
N TYR A 235 -10.42 -7.70 21.50
CA TYR A 235 -11.53 -6.85 21.07
C TYR A 235 -12.66 -6.78 22.11
N ASP A 236 -12.90 -7.83 22.87
CA ASP A 236 -13.87 -7.78 23.97
C ASP A 236 -13.45 -6.74 25.04
N GLU A 237 -12.14 -6.69 25.34
CA GLU A 237 -11.60 -5.68 26.25
C GLU A 237 -11.63 -4.29 25.62
N LEU A 238 -11.33 -4.14 24.33
CA LEU A 238 -11.44 -2.86 23.63
C LEU A 238 -12.88 -2.33 23.66
N ILE A 239 -13.86 -3.19 23.39
CA ILE A 239 -15.29 -2.85 23.50
C ILE A 239 -15.62 -2.40 24.93
N ARG A 240 -15.14 -3.11 25.95
CA ARG A 240 -15.37 -2.76 27.35
C ARG A 240 -14.79 -1.39 27.69
N VAL A 241 -13.50 -1.14 27.41
CA VAL A 241 -12.85 0.12 27.78
C VAL A 241 -13.40 1.31 27.01
N THR A 242 -13.80 1.12 25.74
CA THR A 242 -14.44 2.18 24.95
C THR A 242 -15.84 2.50 25.46
N ALA A 243 -16.59 1.50 25.96
CA ALA A 243 -17.89 1.74 26.61
C ALA A 243 -17.73 2.49 27.94
N GLU A 244 -16.71 2.17 28.73
CA GLU A 244 -16.40 2.92 29.96
C GLU A 244 -15.97 4.38 29.64
N ALA A 245 -15.14 4.57 28.62
CA ALA A 245 -14.72 5.90 28.19
C ALA A 245 -15.92 6.76 27.75
N ASN A 246 -16.85 6.18 27.00
CA ASN A 246 -18.06 6.87 26.56
C ASN A 246 -18.93 7.37 27.71
N LYS A 247 -18.93 6.64 28.84
CA LYS A 247 -19.67 7.05 30.08
C LYS A 247 -19.03 8.22 30.83
N LEU A 248 -17.74 8.51 30.57
CA LEU A 248 -17.06 9.61 31.24
C LEU A 248 -17.61 10.98 30.85
N GLY A 249 -18.26 11.07 29.67
CA GLY A 249 -18.82 12.31 29.15
C GLY A 249 -17.74 13.32 28.74
N GLY A 250 -18.06 14.60 28.84
CA GLY A 250 -17.10 15.67 28.51
C GLY A 250 -16.85 15.85 27.02
N GLY A 251 -17.73 15.31 26.17
CA GLY A 251 -17.61 15.41 24.71
C GLY A 251 -16.61 14.44 24.08
N VAL A 252 -16.17 13.42 24.84
CA VAL A 252 -15.28 12.36 24.34
C VAL A 252 -16.08 11.09 24.12
N ALA A 253 -16.12 10.60 22.89
CA ALA A 253 -16.68 9.30 22.56
C ALA A 253 -15.68 8.16 22.85
N GLY A 254 -16.19 6.94 22.99
CA GLY A 254 -15.35 5.77 23.28
C GLY A 254 -14.37 5.44 22.17
N VAL A 255 -14.79 5.49 20.90
CA VAL A 255 -13.96 5.08 19.77
C VAL A 255 -14.23 5.89 18.50
N GLY A 256 -13.18 6.12 17.74
CA GLY A 256 -13.21 6.50 16.32
C GLY A 256 -12.89 5.30 15.44
N LEU A 257 -13.64 5.14 14.38
CA LEU A 257 -13.40 4.12 13.34
C LEU A 257 -13.92 4.60 11.99
N MET A 258 -13.45 4.02 10.90
CA MET A 258 -13.90 4.35 9.56
C MET A 258 -15.13 3.52 9.21
N ALA A 259 -16.28 4.17 8.99
CA ALA A 259 -17.53 3.50 8.64
C ALA A 259 -18.32 4.22 7.54
N ALA A 260 -17.72 5.20 6.86
CA ALA A 260 -18.32 5.84 5.70
C ALA A 260 -18.59 4.83 4.58
N ARG A 261 -19.51 5.19 3.71
CA ARG A 261 -19.82 4.43 2.49
C ARG A 261 -18.57 4.20 1.64
N GLY A 262 -18.63 3.16 0.83
CA GLY A 262 -17.53 2.74 -0.01
C GLY A 262 -16.48 1.98 0.78
N PHE A 263 -15.26 1.95 0.29
CA PHE A 263 -14.18 1.10 0.81
C PHE A 263 -13.77 1.38 2.27
N TRP A 264 -14.08 2.56 2.84
CA TRP A 264 -13.70 2.88 4.22
C TRP A 264 -14.28 1.92 5.26
N ALA A 265 -15.58 1.61 5.15
CA ALA A 265 -16.21 0.64 6.04
C ALA A 265 -15.67 -0.77 5.82
N THR A 266 -15.33 -1.11 4.56
CA THR A 266 -14.70 -2.40 4.23
C THR A 266 -13.36 -2.56 4.91
N TYR A 267 -12.50 -1.53 4.90
CA TYR A 267 -11.17 -1.65 5.52
C TYR A 267 -11.22 -1.86 7.01
N THR A 268 -12.16 -1.23 7.72
CA THR A 268 -12.38 -1.53 9.13
C THR A 268 -12.83 -2.99 9.32
N TRP A 269 -13.69 -3.49 8.45
CA TRP A 269 -14.16 -4.88 8.50
C TRP A 269 -13.03 -5.86 8.16
N GLU A 270 -12.28 -5.63 7.08
CA GLU A 270 -11.15 -6.47 6.67
C GLU A 270 -10.08 -6.56 7.74
N HIS A 271 -9.75 -5.43 8.36
CA HIS A 271 -8.78 -5.37 9.45
C HIS A 271 -9.16 -6.31 10.60
N ILE A 272 -10.43 -6.26 11.05
CA ILE A 272 -10.90 -7.11 12.14
C ILE A 272 -11.08 -8.57 11.67
N ALA A 273 -11.58 -8.77 10.45
CA ALA A 273 -11.80 -10.10 9.89
C ALA A 273 -10.49 -10.85 9.60
N ALA A 274 -9.44 -10.14 9.18
CA ALA A 274 -8.11 -10.71 8.99
C ALA A 274 -7.59 -11.32 10.30
N GLN A 275 -7.80 -10.65 11.41
CA GLN A 275 -7.41 -11.13 12.73
C GLN A 275 -8.22 -12.35 13.18
N ALA A 276 -9.43 -12.51 12.67
CA ALA A 276 -10.24 -13.71 12.87
C ALA A 276 -9.87 -14.86 11.90
N GLY A 277 -8.89 -14.66 11.03
CA GLY A 277 -8.44 -15.64 10.06
C GLY A 277 -9.21 -15.60 8.73
N LEU A 278 -9.70 -14.43 8.31
CA LEU A 278 -10.40 -14.27 7.04
C LEU A 278 -9.53 -14.74 5.87
N THR A 279 -10.12 -15.64 5.07
CA THR A 279 -9.73 -15.87 3.68
C THR A 279 -10.83 -15.30 2.81
N LEU A 280 -10.55 -14.25 2.03
CA LEU A 280 -11.57 -13.50 1.30
C LEU A 280 -12.32 -14.36 0.27
N PHE A 281 -11.58 -15.31 -0.34
CA PHE A 281 -12.10 -16.26 -1.32
C PHE A 281 -11.65 -17.68 -0.98
N ASP A 282 -12.48 -18.66 -1.34
CA ASP A 282 -12.06 -20.06 -1.31
C ASP A 282 -11.21 -20.45 -2.54
N SER A 283 -10.82 -21.72 -2.62
CA SER A 283 -10.03 -22.26 -3.73
C SER A 283 -10.73 -22.19 -5.09
N GLN A 284 -12.03 -21.95 -5.13
CA GLN A 284 -12.82 -21.76 -6.34
C GLN A 284 -13.18 -20.30 -6.59
N TRP A 285 -12.57 -19.39 -5.84
CA TRP A 285 -12.86 -17.96 -5.89
C TRP A 285 -14.30 -17.58 -5.47
N ASN A 286 -14.94 -18.40 -4.63
CA ASN A 286 -16.17 -17.99 -4.01
C ASN A 286 -15.89 -17.10 -2.81
N PRO A 287 -16.58 -15.95 -2.66
CA PRO A 287 -16.38 -15.06 -1.55
C PRO A 287 -16.75 -15.71 -0.22
N GLN A 288 -15.92 -15.48 0.80
CA GLN A 288 -16.08 -16.03 2.14
C GLN A 288 -16.51 -14.96 3.15
N LEU A 289 -17.29 -13.97 2.70
CA LEU A 289 -17.71 -12.83 3.53
C LEU A 289 -18.52 -13.27 4.75
N THR A 290 -19.35 -14.30 4.61
CA THR A 290 -20.21 -14.85 5.66
C THR A 290 -19.56 -15.98 6.47
N SER A 291 -18.24 -16.19 6.32
CA SER A 291 -17.48 -17.10 7.17
C SER A 291 -17.53 -16.67 8.64
N ASP A 292 -17.16 -17.57 9.56
CA ASP A 292 -17.08 -17.24 10.99
C ASP A 292 -16.21 -16.00 11.25
N ALA A 293 -15.11 -15.85 10.50
CA ALA A 293 -14.23 -14.69 10.57
C ALA A 293 -14.94 -13.40 10.16
N GLY A 294 -15.63 -13.41 9.02
CA GLY A 294 -16.37 -12.25 8.53
C GLY A 294 -17.51 -11.85 9.44
N MET A 295 -18.29 -12.84 9.91
CA MET A 295 -19.40 -12.61 10.86
C MET A 295 -18.88 -12.05 12.20
N LYS A 296 -17.80 -12.61 12.74
CA LYS A 296 -17.20 -12.13 14.00
C LYS A 296 -16.72 -10.68 13.89
N ALA A 297 -16.10 -10.32 12.76
CA ALA A 297 -15.71 -8.94 12.50
C ALA A 297 -16.92 -8.00 12.49
N MET A 298 -17.99 -8.39 11.84
CA MET A 298 -19.22 -7.60 11.79
C MET A 298 -19.82 -7.40 13.18
N ASP A 299 -19.88 -8.46 14.00
CA ASP A 299 -20.35 -8.39 15.39
C ASP A 299 -19.54 -7.40 16.23
N ILE A 300 -18.21 -7.40 16.05
CA ILE A 300 -17.30 -6.47 16.74
C ILE A 300 -17.55 -5.03 16.29
N ILE A 301 -17.69 -4.78 14.99
CA ILE A 301 -18.03 -3.44 14.46
C ILE A 301 -19.35 -2.96 15.05
N MET A 302 -20.38 -3.81 15.05
CA MET A 302 -21.70 -3.48 15.59
C MET A 302 -21.69 -3.25 17.10
N ALA A 303 -20.71 -3.82 17.83
CA ALA A 303 -20.51 -3.55 19.24
C ALA A 303 -19.75 -2.22 19.48
N LEU A 304 -18.68 -1.98 18.73
CA LEU A 304 -17.85 -0.77 18.83
C LEU A 304 -18.64 0.49 18.43
N GLN A 305 -19.44 0.41 17.35
CA GLN A 305 -20.17 1.56 16.85
C GLN A 305 -21.16 2.16 17.88
N LYS A 306 -21.62 1.38 18.88
CA LYS A 306 -22.47 1.87 19.97
C LYS A 306 -21.75 2.90 20.88
N ASN A 307 -20.42 2.87 20.88
CA ASN A 307 -19.55 3.75 21.65
C ASN A 307 -18.77 4.71 20.74
N ALA A 308 -19.06 4.71 19.45
CA ALA A 308 -18.37 5.54 18.48
C ALA A 308 -18.81 7.00 18.54
N ILE A 309 -18.00 7.85 17.93
CA ILE A 309 -18.32 9.27 17.76
C ILE A 309 -19.63 9.42 16.97
N GLU A 310 -20.41 10.44 17.31
CA GLU A 310 -21.60 10.80 16.56
C GLU A 310 -21.26 11.06 15.11
N GLY A 311 -22.09 10.53 14.18
CA GLY A 311 -21.83 10.65 12.75
C GLY A 311 -20.80 9.67 12.20
N VAL A 312 -20.40 8.63 12.95
CA VAL A 312 -19.41 7.61 12.52
C VAL A 312 -19.71 6.98 11.15
N SER A 313 -20.98 6.87 10.79
CA SER A 313 -21.40 6.37 9.47
C SER A 313 -21.03 7.27 8.28
N GLY A 314 -20.61 8.49 8.55
CA GLY A 314 -20.05 9.41 7.57
C GLY A 314 -18.53 9.58 7.69
N ALA A 315 -17.89 8.87 8.63
CA ALA A 315 -16.47 9.01 8.88
C ALA A 315 -15.65 8.09 7.94
N GLY A 316 -14.96 8.70 6.98
CA GLY A 316 -13.82 8.14 6.29
C GLY A 316 -12.54 8.35 7.09
N TRP A 317 -11.39 8.24 6.42
CA TRP A 317 -10.09 8.48 7.05
C TRP A 317 -9.95 9.90 7.60
N GLY A 318 -10.32 10.91 6.81
CA GLY A 318 -10.18 12.32 7.17
C GLY A 318 -10.95 12.70 8.43
N GLU A 319 -12.23 12.34 8.51
CA GLU A 319 -13.10 12.62 9.66
C GLU A 319 -12.66 11.84 10.89
N ASN A 320 -12.32 10.56 10.75
CA ASN A 320 -11.84 9.74 11.85
C ASN A 320 -10.53 10.29 12.42
N ARG A 321 -9.58 10.67 11.55
CA ARG A 321 -8.33 11.31 11.95
C ARG A 321 -8.57 12.66 12.63
N ALA A 322 -9.42 13.51 12.08
CA ALA A 322 -9.74 14.80 12.66
C ALA A 322 -10.32 14.67 14.09
N ALA A 323 -11.20 13.70 14.30
CA ALA A 323 -11.75 13.40 15.63
C ALA A 323 -10.65 12.93 16.60
N TRP A 324 -9.72 12.11 16.14
CA TRP A 324 -8.59 11.62 16.90
C TRP A 324 -7.64 12.76 17.29
N LEU A 325 -7.14 13.52 16.32
CA LEU A 325 -6.23 14.66 16.55
C LEU A 325 -6.88 15.74 17.41
N GLY A 326 -8.18 15.93 17.26
CA GLY A 326 -8.99 16.85 18.07
C GLY A 326 -9.22 16.40 19.52
N GLY A 327 -8.87 15.14 19.86
CA GLY A 327 -9.07 14.55 21.19
C GLY A 327 -10.52 14.20 21.51
N GLN A 328 -11.36 14.02 20.50
CA GLN A 328 -12.80 13.75 20.63
C GLN A 328 -13.13 12.28 20.86
N VAL A 329 -12.14 11.38 20.75
CA VAL A 329 -12.30 9.94 20.96
C VAL A 329 -11.25 9.41 21.93
N ALA A 330 -11.59 8.38 22.70
CA ALA A 330 -10.71 7.74 23.68
C ALA A 330 -9.84 6.63 23.06
N ALA A 331 -10.34 5.98 22.02
CA ALA A 331 -9.61 5.04 21.19
C ALA A 331 -9.79 5.39 19.71
N ASN A 332 -8.84 5.01 18.86
CA ASN A 332 -8.94 5.18 17.42
C ASN A 332 -8.43 3.93 16.72
N ILE A 333 -9.27 3.34 15.86
CA ILE A 333 -8.89 2.27 14.94
C ILE A 333 -8.67 2.93 13.58
N SER A 334 -7.41 3.02 13.17
CA SER A 334 -7.01 3.75 11.96
C SER A 334 -5.64 3.30 11.46
N TRP A 335 -5.15 3.93 10.42
CA TRP A 335 -3.80 3.76 9.94
C TRP A 335 -2.77 4.31 10.96
N GLN A 336 -1.53 3.79 10.92
CA GLN A 336 -0.45 4.26 11.80
C GLN A 336 -0.16 5.76 11.63
N ASP A 337 -0.47 6.34 10.46
CA ASP A 337 -0.32 7.77 10.17
C ASP A 337 -1.12 8.66 11.13
N SER A 338 -2.29 8.21 11.56
CA SER A 338 -3.10 8.92 12.56
C SER A 338 -2.37 9.00 13.92
N GLY A 339 -1.59 7.97 14.26
CA GLY A 339 -0.70 8.00 15.42
C GLY A 339 0.54 8.86 15.18
N THR A 340 1.16 8.78 13.99
CA THR A 340 2.30 9.60 13.64
C THR A 340 1.92 11.08 13.63
N GLN A 341 0.81 11.46 13.01
CA GLN A 341 0.34 12.86 12.99
C GLN A 341 -0.16 13.36 14.36
N ALA A 342 -0.60 12.45 15.25
CA ALA A 342 -0.96 12.83 16.60
C ALA A 342 0.23 13.42 17.39
N MET A 343 1.46 13.15 16.97
CA MET A 343 2.66 13.76 17.55
C MET A 343 2.90 15.20 17.09
N ARG A 344 2.12 15.75 16.16
CA ARG A 344 2.31 17.10 15.60
C ARG A 344 1.65 18.19 16.47
N PRO A 345 2.45 19.08 17.11
CA PRO A 345 1.89 20.14 17.97
C PRO A 345 1.02 21.17 17.24
N ASP A 346 1.25 21.34 15.93
CA ASP A 346 0.49 22.24 15.07
C ASP A 346 -0.86 21.67 14.60
N GLN A 347 -1.07 20.35 14.73
CA GLN A 347 -2.28 19.66 14.26
C GLN A 347 -3.04 18.94 15.37
N SER A 348 -2.35 18.51 16.42
CA SER A 348 -2.88 17.61 17.44
C SER A 348 -3.06 18.29 18.79
N LYS A 349 -4.18 18.01 19.44
CA LYS A 349 -4.44 18.39 20.85
C LYS A 349 -3.99 17.31 21.84
N ILE A 350 -3.47 16.18 21.35
CA ILE A 350 -3.16 14.98 22.14
C ILE A 350 -1.70 14.55 22.01
N VAL A 351 -0.80 15.47 21.71
CA VAL A 351 0.61 15.21 21.36
C VAL A 351 1.31 14.22 22.29
N ASP A 352 1.17 14.38 23.60
CA ASP A 352 1.79 13.50 24.61
C ASP A 352 0.80 12.58 25.32
N ASP A 353 -0.47 12.63 24.90
CA ASP A 353 -1.58 11.92 25.57
C ASP A 353 -2.11 10.75 24.73
N PHE A 354 -1.21 10.00 24.10
CA PHE A 354 -1.62 8.77 23.42
C PHE A 354 -0.55 7.69 23.46
N VAL A 355 -0.98 6.48 23.17
CA VAL A 355 -0.13 5.31 23.01
C VAL A 355 -0.71 4.44 21.89
N THR A 356 0.15 3.97 20.99
CA THR A 356 -0.20 2.94 20.01
C THR A 356 0.04 1.58 20.65
N ILE A 357 -0.92 0.68 20.57
CA ILE A 357 -0.86 -0.67 21.14
C ILE A 357 -0.76 -1.73 20.04
N TYR A 358 -0.32 -2.93 20.43
CA TYR A 358 -0.46 -4.11 19.57
C TYR A 358 -1.94 -4.42 19.36
N GLU A 359 -2.25 -5.02 18.20
CA GLU A 359 -3.62 -5.33 17.84
C GLU A 359 -4.31 -6.20 18.90
N PRO A 360 -5.54 -5.83 19.34
CA PRO A 360 -6.35 -6.67 20.18
C PRO A 360 -6.68 -7.99 19.48
N ARG A 361 -6.70 -9.10 20.19
CA ARG A 361 -6.92 -10.42 19.62
C ARG A 361 -8.40 -10.77 19.54
N ILE A 362 -8.77 -11.58 18.56
CA ILE A 362 -10.07 -12.26 18.51
C ILE A 362 -9.93 -13.69 19.06
N SER A 363 -8.83 -14.34 18.80
CA SER A 363 -8.53 -15.70 19.29
C SER A 363 -7.05 -15.82 19.66
N GLY A 364 -6.73 -16.67 20.63
CA GLY A 364 -5.49 -16.78 21.41
C GLY A 364 -4.11 -16.82 20.75
N GLY A 365 -3.89 -16.18 19.62
CA GLY A 365 -2.58 -16.01 18.98
C GLY A 365 -1.70 -14.96 19.67
N VAL A 366 -0.39 -14.92 19.35
CA VAL A 366 0.55 -13.93 19.93
C VAL A 366 0.38 -12.56 19.27
N PHE A 367 0.24 -12.51 17.95
CA PHE A 367 -0.09 -11.29 17.19
C PHE A 367 -1.26 -11.57 16.26
N ALA A 368 -2.19 -10.64 16.19
CA ALA A 368 -3.20 -10.64 15.17
C ALA A 368 -2.64 -9.92 13.92
N PRO A 369 -2.84 -10.45 12.70
CA PRO A 369 -2.33 -9.80 11.51
C PRO A 369 -3.13 -8.51 11.23
N PRO A 370 -2.49 -7.32 11.25
CA PRO A 370 -3.16 -6.09 10.85
C PRO A 370 -3.35 -6.07 9.34
N ASN A 371 -4.35 -5.32 8.87
CA ASN A 371 -4.52 -5.02 7.45
C ASN A 371 -3.52 -3.94 7.01
N ILE A 372 -2.95 -4.12 5.82
CA ILE A 372 -2.10 -3.11 5.17
C ILE A 372 -2.83 -2.42 4.03
N ALA A 373 -2.55 -1.15 3.87
CA ALA A 373 -2.94 -0.35 2.72
C ALA A 373 -1.89 0.75 2.45
N GLY A 374 -2.33 1.92 2.03
CA GLY A 374 -1.45 3.01 1.64
C GLY A 374 -1.25 3.07 0.14
N SER A 375 -0.14 3.62 -0.30
CA SER A 375 0.03 3.97 -1.71
C SER A 375 1.23 3.28 -2.34
N THR A 376 1.09 2.98 -3.63
CA THR A 376 2.19 2.61 -4.51
C THR A 376 2.42 3.70 -5.55
N SER A 377 3.65 3.79 -6.04
CA SER A 377 4.04 4.71 -7.10
C SER A 377 4.44 3.93 -8.34
N CYS A 378 3.83 4.25 -9.48
CA CYS A 378 3.96 3.51 -10.72
C CYS A 378 4.28 4.43 -11.90
N VAL A 379 4.82 3.84 -12.96
CA VAL A 379 5.05 4.51 -14.24
C VAL A 379 4.01 4.02 -15.25
N ALA A 380 3.37 4.95 -15.96
CA ALA A 380 2.44 4.61 -17.04
C ALA A 380 3.17 3.91 -18.19
N ALA A 381 2.60 2.83 -18.73
CA ALA A 381 3.18 2.11 -19.88
C ALA A 381 3.33 3.01 -21.13
N THR A 382 2.54 4.09 -21.20
CA THR A 382 2.57 5.10 -22.28
C THR A 382 3.57 6.22 -22.05
N SER A 383 4.31 6.22 -20.92
CA SER A 383 5.29 7.27 -20.60
C SER A 383 6.34 7.40 -21.70
N GLN A 384 6.64 8.66 -22.03
CA GLN A 384 7.71 8.99 -23.00
C GLN A 384 9.09 9.11 -22.33
N ASN A 385 9.12 9.14 -20.99
CA ASN A 385 10.35 9.15 -20.20
C ASN A 385 10.25 8.19 -19.00
N PRO A 386 10.08 6.87 -19.23
CA PRO A 386 9.85 5.91 -18.15
C PRO A 386 11.03 5.81 -17.18
N GLU A 387 12.25 5.96 -17.65
CA GLU A 387 13.44 5.94 -16.79
C GLU A 387 13.53 7.18 -15.90
N GLY A 388 13.26 8.37 -16.44
CA GLY A 388 13.19 9.60 -15.64
C GLY A 388 12.09 9.55 -14.59
N ALA A 389 10.93 8.98 -14.96
CA ALA A 389 9.81 8.74 -14.05
C ALA A 389 10.20 7.74 -12.94
N PHE A 390 10.83 6.63 -13.29
CA PHE A 390 11.35 5.67 -12.31
C PHE A 390 12.33 6.31 -11.31
N LEU A 391 13.30 7.09 -11.80
CA LEU A 391 14.28 7.76 -10.95
C LEU A 391 13.62 8.75 -9.98
N MET A 392 12.59 9.47 -10.43
CA MET A 392 11.80 10.36 -9.59
C MET A 392 11.08 9.58 -8.48
N LEU A 393 10.40 8.50 -8.82
CA LEU A 393 9.68 7.67 -7.85
C LEU A 393 10.65 7.01 -6.86
N ALA A 394 11.76 6.47 -7.34
CA ALA A 394 12.81 5.89 -6.51
C ALA A 394 13.42 6.93 -5.55
N PHE A 395 13.59 8.18 -5.99
CA PHE A 395 14.04 9.27 -5.13
C PHE A 395 13.05 9.56 -3.99
N LEU A 396 11.74 9.68 -4.30
CA LEU A 396 10.71 9.94 -3.29
C LEU A 396 10.59 8.84 -2.24
N THR A 397 10.93 7.60 -2.62
CA THR A 397 10.84 6.44 -1.74
C THR A 397 12.16 6.06 -1.08
N THR A 398 13.23 6.86 -1.17
CA THR A 398 14.50 6.50 -0.55
C THR A 398 14.39 6.45 0.97
N SER A 399 15.25 5.64 1.58
CA SER A 399 15.25 5.46 3.03
C SER A 399 15.47 6.77 3.81
N SER A 400 16.29 7.70 3.31
CA SER A 400 16.48 9.01 3.97
C SER A 400 15.23 9.89 3.86
N ILE A 401 14.57 9.96 2.70
CA ILE A 401 13.34 10.71 2.52
C ILE A 401 12.23 10.15 3.42
N MET A 402 12.10 8.81 3.46
CA MET A 402 11.12 8.14 4.32
C MET A 402 11.41 8.35 5.81
N ALA A 403 12.69 8.30 6.22
CA ALA A 403 13.08 8.60 7.59
C ALA A 403 12.79 10.07 7.97
N MET A 404 12.96 11.01 7.03
CA MET A 404 12.58 12.42 7.25
C MET A 404 11.07 12.59 7.38
N ASN A 405 10.27 11.90 6.56
CA ASN A 405 8.82 11.94 6.65
C ASN A 405 8.34 11.48 8.03
N GLU A 406 8.87 10.35 8.50
CA GLU A 406 8.53 9.84 9.83
C GLU A 406 9.02 10.77 10.96
N ALA A 407 10.25 11.26 10.88
CA ALA A 407 10.81 12.18 11.88
C ALA A 407 10.06 13.52 11.95
N ASN A 408 9.43 13.96 10.87
CA ASN A 408 8.57 15.15 10.83
C ASN A 408 7.09 14.85 11.08
N ALA A 409 6.75 13.60 11.32
CA ALA A 409 5.37 13.14 11.50
C ALA A 409 4.45 13.60 10.35
N ASN A 410 4.91 13.46 9.11
CA ASN A 410 4.17 13.89 7.92
C ASN A 410 3.04 12.92 7.53
N GLY A 411 3.03 11.71 8.11
CA GLY A 411 2.00 10.71 7.86
C GLY A 411 2.32 9.74 6.72
N VAL A 412 3.36 10.00 5.92
CA VAL A 412 3.84 9.05 4.89
C VAL A 412 4.69 7.98 5.56
N ALA A 413 4.29 6.75 5.43
CA ALA A 413 4.81 5.61 6.16
C ALA A 413 6.00 4.94 5.44
N PRO A 414 7.18 4.78 6.10
CA PRO A 414 8.30 4.05 5.53
C PRO A 414 8.04 2.54 5.45
N GLY A 415 8.34 1.94 4.30
CA GLY A 415 8.30 0.49 4.11
C GLY A 415 9.65 -0.22 4.28
N TYR A 416 10.71 0.51 4.58
CA TYR A 416 12.06 -0.03 4.71
C TYR A 416 12.33 -0.65 6.08
N ARG A 417 12.86 -1.88 6.10
CA ARG A 417 13.31 -2.57 7.33
C ARG A 417 14.34 -1.73 8.10
N SER A 418 15.30 -1.17 7.38
CA SER A 418 16.36 -0.34 7.95
C SER A 418 15.84 0.93 8.61
N VAL A 419 14.79 1.57 8.06
CA VAL A 419 14.14 2.75 8.66
C VAL A 419 13.35 2.36 9.90
N LEU A 420 12.51 1.32 9.80
CA LEU A 420 11.66 0.87 10.92
C LEU A 420 12.47 0.24 12.07
N ALA A 421 13.69 -0.25 11.80
CA ALA A 421 14.62 -0.74 12.82
C ALA A 421 15.42 0.39 13.49
N ASN A 422 15.34 1.64 13.01
CA ASN A 422 16.12 2.75 13.55
C ASN A 422 15.67 3.09 14.97
N GLU A 423 16.52 2.79 15.96
CA GLU A 423 16.20 2.96 17.39
C GLU A 423 15.91 4.41 17.77
N ARG A 424 16.54 5.38 17.10
CA ARG A 424 16.33 6.81 17.39
C ARG A 424 14.96 7.29 16.87
N LEU A 425 14.53 6.82 15.69
CA LEU A 425 13.18 7.06 15.19
C LEU A 425 12.15 6.36 16.09
N ARG A 426 12.39 5.10 16.44
CA ARG A 426 11.52 4.35 17.36
C ARG A 426 11.43 4.98 18.75
N ALA A 427 12.45 5.68 19.20
CA ALA A 427 12.43 6.38 20.49
C ALA A 427 11.43 7.55 20.48
N VAL A 428 11.27 8.24 19.36
CA VAL A 428 10.38 9.41 19.23
C VAL A 428 9.00 9.04 18.69
N SER A 429 8.90 8.15 17.70
CA SER A 429 7.61 7.76 17.12
C SER A 429 6.86 6.74 17.97
N GLN A 430 5.66 7.07 18.38
CA GLN A 430 4.81 6.16 19.17
C GLN A 430 4.34 4.94 18.34
N PRO A 431 3.91 5.10 17.07
CA PRO A 431 3.51 3.97 16.23
C PRO A 431 4.66 3.01 15.92
N MET A 432 5.86 3.50 15.62
CA MET A 432 7.01 2.68 15.26
C MET A 432 7.42 1.68 16.35
N LYS A 433 7.04 1.91 17.61
CA LYS A 433 7.33 0.99 18.72
C LYS A 433 6.65 -0.38 18.57
N VAL A 434 5.57 -0.45 17.81
CA VAL A 434 4.79 -1.68 17.59
C VAL A 434 4.65 -2.04 16.11
N TRP A 435 4.87 -1.08 15.23
CA TRP A 435 4.62 -1.20 13.81
C TRP A 435 5.43 -2.30 13.14
N ALA A 436 6.77 -2.24 13.25
CA ALA A 436 7.66 -3.20 12.61
C ALA A 436 7.33 -4.65 13.00
N ASP A 437 7.02 -4.88 14.28
CA ASP A 437 6.67 -6.21 14.79
C ASP A 437 5.35 -6.73 14.19
N SER A 438 4.43 -5.82 13.86
CA SER A 438 3.13 -6.15 13.29
C SER A 438 3.21 -6.55 11.81
N LEU A 439 4.19 -6.03 11.07
CA LEU A 439 4.33 -6.25 9.62
C LEU A 439 4.71 -7.68 9.23
N GLU A 440 5.40 -8.43 10.08
CA GLU A 440 5.78 -9.82 9.82
C GLU A 440 4.57 -10.74 9.57
N HIS A 441 3.38 -10.33 10.04
CA HIS A 441 2.15 -11.10 9.94
C HIS A 441 1.01 -10.34 9.29
N ALA A 442 1.30 -9.19 8.66
CA ALA A 442 0.27 -8.34 8.10
C ALA A 442 -0.51 -9.02 6.97
N TRP A 443 -1.81 -8.80 6.99
CA TRP A 443 -2.75 -9.28 5.98
C TRP A 443 -2.93 -8.24 4.87
N CYS A 444 -3.24 -8.70 3.68
CA CYS A 444 -3.53 -7.84 2.53
C CYS A 444 -4.64 -8.44 1.68
N ALA A 445 -5.60 -7.63 1.26
CA ALA A 445 -6.57 -8.04 0.25
C ALA A 445 -5.86 -8.38 -1.08
N PRO A 446 -6.36 -9.36 -1.86
CA PRO A 446 -5.76 -9.72 -3.14
C PRO A 446 -5.71 -8.54 -4.11
N ARG A 447 -4.59 -8.36 -4.80
CA ARG A 447 -4.41 -7.33 -5.83
C ARG A 447 -4.87 -7.86 -7.19
N ILE A 448 -6.17 -8.06 -7.33
CA ILE A 448 -6.83 -8.59 -8.53
C ILE A 448 -7.71 -7.51 -9.18
N PRO A 449 -7.92 -7.57 -10.50
CA PRO A 449 -8.85 -6.67 -11.18
C PRO A 449 -10.27 -6.76 -10.60
N GLY A 450 -10.91 -5.60 -10.39
CA GLY A 450 -12.25 -5.48 -9.82
C GLY A 450 -12.31 -5.53 -8.29
N MET A 451 -11.16 -5.67 -7.60
CA MET A 451 -11.14 -5.74 -6.13
C MET A 451 -11.67 -4.45 -5.51
N PHE A 452 -11.26 -3.30 -6.04
CA PHE A 452 -11.71 -2.01 -5.52
C PHE A 452 -13.23 -1.83 -5.65
N GLU A 453 -13.83 -2.22 -6.77
CA GLU A 453 -15.28 -2.19 -6.95
C GLU A 453 -16.00 -3.09 -5.95
N MET A 454 -15.46 -4.28 -5.69
CA MET A 454 -15.97 -5.21 -4.68
C MET A 454 -15.89 -4.61 -3.27
N GLU A 455 -14.77 -4.00 -2.91
CA GLU A 455 -14.59 -3.31 -1.62
C GLU A 455 -15.58 -2.15 -1.46
N GLN A 456 -15.81 -1.37 -2.52
CA GLN A 456 -16.81 -0.30 -2.54
C GLN A 456 -18.22 -0.83 -2.26
N ALA A 457 -18.62 -1.90 -2.94
CA ALA A 457 -19.93 -2.51 -2.78
C ALA A 457 -20.15 -3.04 -1.35
N LEU A 458 -19.17 -3.76 -0.82
CA LEU A 458 -19.22 -4.31 0.53
C LEU A 458 -19.33 -3.20 1.58
N GLY A 459 -18.53 -2.14 1.46
CA GLY A 459 -18.57 -1.03 2.40
C GLY A 459 -19.87 -0.26 2.40
N ASN A 460 -20.57 -0.19 1.27
CA ASN A 460 -21.92 0.37 1.21
C ASN A 460 -22.90 -0.43 2.06
N GLU A 461 -22.84 -1.75 2.02
CA GLU A 461 -23.73 -2.60 2.83
C GLU A 461 -23.33 -2.60 4.32
N ILE A 462 -22.03 -2.60 4.64
CA ILE A 462 -21.57 -2.44 6.02
C ILE A 462 -22.06 -1.10 6.60
N ASN A 463 -21.99 -0.02 5.83
CA ASN A 463 -22.50 1.29 6.25
C ASN A 463 -24.01 1.24 6.52
N ARG A 464 -24.80 0.53 5.70
CA ARG A 464 -26.22 0.32 5.94
C ARG A 464 -26.48 -0.42 7.25
N ALA A 465 -25.65 -1.38 7.61
CA ALA A 465 -25.74 -2.06 8.90
C ALA A 465 -25.38 -1.12 10.05
N VAL A 466 -24.30 -0.35 9.94
CA VAL A 466 -23.87 0.64 10.95
C VAL A 466 -24.96 1.70 11.19
N THR A 467 -25.71 2.07 10.14
CA THR A 467 -26.85 3.00 10.26
C THR A 467 -28.15 2.34 10.73
N GLY A 468 -28.16 1.02 10.98
CA GLY A 468 -29.31 0.28 11.46
C GLY A 468 -30.39 -0.01 10.39
N GLN A 469 -30.08 0.17 9.11
CA GLN A 469 -31.03 -0.11 8.00
C GLN A 469 -31.19 -1.61 7.73
N ILE A 470 -30.14 -2.39 7.98
CA ILE A 470 -30.10 -3.84 7.84
C ILE A 470 -29.29 -4.45 9.00
N SER A 471 -29.34 -5.76 9.17
CA SER A 471 -28.48 -6.46 10.11
C SER A 471 -27.05 -6.60 9.55
N GLY A 472 -26.06 -6.80 10.44
CA GLY A 472 -24.69 -7.06 10.02
C GLY A 472 -24.55 -8.34 9.16
N LYS A 473 -25.32 -9.37 9.49
CA LYS A 473 -25.40 -10.61 8.68
C LYS A 473 -25.92 -10.31 7.26
N GLU A 474 -27.00 -9.59 7.16
CA GLU A 474 -27.62 -9.22 5.88
C GLU A 474 -26.66 -8.37 5.02
N ALA A 475 -25.85 -7.49 5.63
CA ALA A 475 -24.84 -6.73 4.92
C ALA A 475 -23.82 -7.61 4.20
N LEU A 476 -23.37 -8.68 4.85
CA LEU A 476 -22.43 -9.63 4.25
C LEU A 476 -23.10 -10.54 3.22
N GLU A 477 -24.34 -10.99 3.48
CA GLU A 477 -25.11 -11.85 2.57
C GLU A 477 -25.47 -11.14 1.27
N ASN A 478 -25.82 -9.85 1.31
CA ASN A 478 -26.16 -9.05 0.13
C ASN A 478 -24.99 -8.95 -0.87
N ASN A 479 -23.76 -9.02 -0.39
CA ASN A 479 -22.57 -8.97 -1.24
C ASN A 479 -22.00 -10.33 -1.62
N ALA A 480 -22.40 -11.42 -0.97
CA ALA A 480 -21.86 -12.75 -1.26
C ALA A 480 -22.03 -13.16 -2.73
N GLY A 481 -23.07 -12.66 -3.42
CA GLY A 481 -23.31 -12.93 -4.84
C GLY A 481 -22.62 -11.95 -5.80
N SER A 482 -22.40 -10.71 -5.39
CA SER A 482 -21.79 -9.64 -6.20
C SER A 482 -20.29 -9.49 -5.98
N PHE A 483 -19.79 -9.97 -4.87
CA PHE A 483 -18.35 -10.04 -4.56
C PHE A 483 -17.69 -11.17 -5.36
N CYS A 484 -17.81 -11.08 -6.69
CA CYS A 484 -17.26 -12.05 -7.61
C CYS A 484 -16.43 -11.31 -8.64
N PRO A 485 -15.13 -11.62 -8.77
CA PRO A 485 -14.27 -10.93 -9.72
C PRO A 485 -14.90 -10.98 -11.14
N ALA A 486 -15.07 -9.82 -11.77
CA ALA A 486 -15.69 -9.69 -13.10
C ALA A 486 -14.98 -10.55 -14.17
N TRP A 487 -13.68 -10.80 -14.03
CA TRP A 487 -12.89 -11.67 -14.91
C TRP A 487 -13.32 -13.14 -14.87
N ARG A 488 -13.91 -13.61 -13.76
CA ARG A 488 -14.48 -14.97 -13.68
C ARG A 488 -15.62 -15.19 -14.66
N ALA A 489 -16.42 -14.14 -14.86
CA ALA A 489 -17.55 -14.18 -15.82
C ALA A 489 -17.08 -14.00 -17.27
N SER A 490 -15.97 -13.32 -17.50
CA SER A 490 -15.46 -12.98 -18.84
C SER A 490 -14.55 -14.05 -19.46
N GLY A 491 -14.02 -14.99 -18.66
CA GLY A 491 -13.08 -16.00 -19.14
C GLY A 491 -11.72 -15.45 -19.65
N ILE A 492 -11.45 -14.16 -19.41
CA ILE A 492 -10.31 -13.42 -19.99
C ILE A 492 -8.99 -13.74 -19.29
N TRP A 493 -9.02 -14.21 -18.04
CA TRP A 493 -7.81 -14.47 -17.26
C TRP A 493 -7.74 -15.93 -16.82
N SER A 494 -6.61 -16.57 -17.08
CA SER A 494 -6.27 -17.81 -16.37
C SER A 494 -5.51 -17.44 -15.09
N THR A 495 -5.65 -18.22 -14.03
CA THR A 495 -4.87 -18.06 -12.81
C THR A 495 -3.36 -18.12 -13.04
N ALA A 496 -2.92 -18.69 -14.16
CA ALA A 496 -1.52 -18.71 -14.61
C ALA A 496 -1.03 -17.34 -15.11
N ASP A 497 -1.94 -16.44 -15.50
CA ASP A 497 -1.59 -15.10 -15.98
C ASP A 497 -1.44 -14.09 -14.83
N ILE A 498 -2.02 -14.41 -13.66
CA ILE A 498 -2.00 -13.54 -12.47
C ILE A 498 -0.86 -13.89 -11.52
N PHE A 499 -0.44 -15.18 -11.48
CA PHE A 499 0.59 -15.67 -10.58
C PHE A 499 1.69 -16.38 -11.37
N SER A 500 2.89 -15.80 -11.38
CA SER A 500 4.10 -16.50 -11.83
C SER A 500 4.55 -17.48 -10.73
N PRO A 501 5.10 -18.67 -11.09
CA PRO A 501 5.73 -19.56 -10.10
C PRO A 501 6.87 -18.94 -9.29
N SER A 502 7.43 -17.80 -9.74
CA SER A 502 8.46 -17.02 -9.03
C SER A 502 7.89 -16.13 -7.91
N ASP A 503 6.58 -15.91 -7.88
CA ASP A 503 5.91 -15.11 -6.85
C ASP A 503 5.71 -15.89 -5.54
N ILE A 504 6.17 -17.15 -5.48
CA ILE A 504 5.95 -18.10 -4.38
C ILE A 504 7.06 -17.98 -3.31
N ASN A 505 7.37 -16.77 -2.87
CA ASN A 505 8.11 -16.58 -1.62
C ASN A 505 7.24 -15.93 -0.53
N VAL A 506 5.97 -16.26 -0.53
CA VAL A 506 5.01 -15.82 0.50
C VAL A 506 5.13 -16.74 1.72
N SER A 507 5.08 -16.16 2.91
CA SER A 507 5.19 -16.87 4.18
C SER A 507 4.39 -18.19 4.22
N PHE A 508 4.88 -19.21 4.90
CA PHE A 508 4.32 -20.57 4.95
C PHE A 508 2.81 -20.64 5.27
N SER A 509 2.23 -19.67 5.96
CA SER A 509 0.78 -19.62 6.22
C SER A 509 -0.06 -19.31 4.97
N CYS A 510 0.43 -18.47 4.06
CA CYS A 510 -0.18 -18.25 2.75
C CYS A 510 0.03 -19.47 1.82
N MET A 511 1.17 -20.15 1.93
CA MET A 511 1.49 -21.31 1.07
C MET A 511 0.58 -22.51 1.34
N ALA A 512 0.19 -22.77 2.58
CA ALA A 512 -0.77 -23.83 2.90
C ALA A 512 -2.17 -23.56 2.32
N SER A 513 -2.59 -22.30 2.31
CA SER A 513 -3.81 -21.86 1.63
C SER A 513 -3.64 -21.95 0.10
N TYR A 514 -2.51 -21.52 -0.45
CA TYR A 514 -2.19 -21.56 -1.87
C TYR A 514 -2.13 -22.99 -2.44
N LEU A 515 -1.52 -23.96 -1.73
CA LEU A 515 -1.48 -25.35 -2.18
C LEU A 515 -2.87 -26.02 -2.21
N ARG A 516 -3.79 -25.62 -1.35
CA ARG A 516 -5.20 -26.02 -1.46
C ARG A 516 -5.88 -25.40 -2.69
N PHE A 517 -5.44 -24.24 -3.15
CA PHE A 517 -5.92 -23.56 -4.35
C PHE A 517 -5.48 -24.18 -5.66
N VAL A 518 -4.27 -24.70 -5.74
CA VAL A 518 -3.64 -25.10 -7.02
C VAL A 518 -4.09 -26.50 -7.47
N GLN A 519 -4.52 -27.40 -6.56
CA GLN A 519 -4.88 -28.77 -6.91
C GLN A 519 -5.98 -28.94 -7.97
N PRO A 520 -7.06 -28.15 -8.03
CA PRO A 520 -8.09 -28.31 -9.06
C PRO A 520 -7.71 -27.69 -10.43
N ILE A 521 -6.77 -26.76 -10.45
CA ILE A 521 -6.45 -25.93 -11.64
C ILE A 521 -5.38 -26.58 -12.51
N LEU A 522 -4.51 -27.38 -11.91
CA LEU A 522 -3.43 -28.09 -12.60
C LEU A 522 -3.92 -29.25 -13.50
N VAL A 523 -5.19 -29.61 -13.46
CA VAL A 523 -5.74 -30.82 -14.12
C VAL A 523 -5.95 -30.65 -15.64
N LYS A 524 -6.22 -29.45 -16.15
CA LYS A 524 -6.40 -29.25 -17.61
C LYS A 524 -5.06 -29.02 -18.32
N GLY A 525 -4.63 -30.01 -19.11
CA GLY A 525 -3.44 -29.93 -19.96
C GLY A 525 -2.19 -30.63 -19.44
N TRP A 526 -2.27 -31.29 -18.28
CA TRP A 526 -1.20 -32.12 -17.77
C TRP A 526 -1.38 -33.59 -18.20
N LYS A 527 -0.26 -34.22 -18.57
CA LYS A 527 -0.24 -35.65 -18.86
C LYS A 527 0.14 -36.41 -17.60
N TYR A 528 -0.64 -37.43 -17.26
CA TYR A 528 -0.38 -38.33 -16.15
C TYR A 528 0.34 -39.58 -16.67
N SER A 529 1.38 -39.98 -15.97
CA SER A 529 1.99 -41.28 -16.17
C SER A 529 2.26 -41.94 -14.80
N ARG A 530 1.99 -43.23 -14.69
CA ARG A 530 2.34 -44.03 -13.51
C ARG A 530 3.49 -44.93 -13.91
N HIS A 531 4.55 -44.90 -13.11
CA HIS A 531 5.66 -45.82 -13.24
C HIS A 531 5.94 -46.42 -11.85
N SER A 532 6.38 -47.64 -11.79
CA SER A 532 6.95 -48.23 -10.57
C SER A 532 8.44 -47.93 -10.55
N ASN A 533 8.97 -47.46 -9.41
CA ASN A 533 10.42 -47.39 -9.22
C ASN A 533 10.96 -48.81 -9.04
N GLY A 534 12.28 -49.01 -9.12
CA GLY A 534 12.93 -50.30 -8.98
C GLY A 534 12.64 -51.04 -7.68
N ALA A 535 11.94 -50.43 -6.73
CA ALA A 535 11.45 -51.01 -5.48
C ALA A 535 9.95 -51.38 -5.51
N GLY A 536 9.29 -51.30 -6.68
CA GLY A 536 7.88 -51.66 -6.85
C GLY A 536 6.86 -50.67 -6.31
N VAL A 537 7.29 -49.49 -5.88
CA VAL A 537 6.39 -48.46 -5.33
C VAL A 537 5.82 -47.62 -6.48
N PRO A 538 4.48 -47.57 -6.62
CA PRO A 538 3.86 -46.74 -7.66
C PRO A 538 4.15 -45.24 -7.44
N GLN A 539 4.65 -44.59 -8.46
CA GLN A 539 4.83 -43.13 -8.46
C GLN A 539 3.98 -42.51 -9.57
N THR A 540 3.30 -41.43 -9.26
CA THR A 540 2.50 -40.68 -10.22
C THR A 540 3.27 -39.43 -10.66
N PHE A 541 3.51 -39.30 -11.95
CA PHE A 541 4.15 -38.13 -12.54
C PHE A 541 3.11 -37.31 -13.26
N MET A 542 3.18 -36.01 -13.05
CA MET A 542 2.43 -35.02 -13.82
C MET A 542 3.42 -34.20 -14.66
N SER A 543 3.19 -34.13 -15.95
CA SER A 543 4.06 -33.34 -16.82
C SER A 543 3.28 -32.48 -17.78
N ARG A 544 3.78 -31.30 -18.04
CA ARG A 544 3.29 -30.37 -19.05
C ARG A 544 4.47 -29.80 -19.85
N THR A 545 4.35 -29.79 -21.15
CA THR A 545 5.31 -29.15 -22.05
C THR A 545 4.69 -27.87 -22.57
N LEU A 546 5.36 -26.75 -22.36
CA LEU A 546 4.94 -25.44 -22.88
C LEU A 546 5.70 -25.15 -24.18
N PRO A 547 5.07 -24.53 -25.19
CA PRO A 547 5.75 -24.14 -26.41
C PRO A 547 6.95 -23.24 -26.11
N GLY A 548 8.15 -23.67 -26.55
CA GLY A 548 9.39 -22.89 -26.44
C GLY A 548 10.06 -22.90 -25.06
N ARG A 549 9.65 -23.74 -24.12
CA ARG A 549 10.24 -23.85 -22.76
C ARG A 549 10.43 -25.30 -22.30
N SER A 550 11.26 -25.47 -21.27
CA SER A 550 11.60 -26.74 -20.67
C SER A 550 10.38 -27.52 -20.14
N LYS A 551 10.49 -28.83 -20.09
CA LYS A 551 9.45 -29.74 -19.61
C LYS A 551 9.39 -29.69 -18.08
N PHE A 552 8.24 -29.37 -17.52
CA PHE A 552 7.99 -29.50 -16.08
C PHE A 552 7.52 -30.92 -15.74
N VAL A 553 8.13 -31.51 -14.73
CA VAL A 553 7.74 -32.82 -14.19
C VAL A 553 7.60 -32.70 -12.69
N MET A 554 6.43 -33.04 -12.17
CA MET A 554 6.15 -33.12 -10.74
C MET A 554 5.95 -34.58 -10.36
N THR A 555 6.64 -35.06 -9.33
CA THR A 555 6.50 -36.42 -8.81
C THR A 555 5.65 -36.40 -7.53
N LEU A 556 4.55 -37.13 -7.52
CA LEU A 556 3.69 -37.31 -6.35
C LEU A 556 3.93 -38.68 -5.75
N GLY A 557 4.37 -38.74 -4.50
CA GLY A 557 4.59 -40.00 -3.77
C GLY A 557 3.27 -40.68 -3.35
N SER A 558 3.31 -42.00 -3.16
CA SER A 558 2.14 -42.85 -2.93
C SER A 558 1.56 -42.83 -1.52
N LYS A 559 2.16 -42.13 -0.57
CA LYS A 559 1.62 -41.94 0.80
C LYS A 559 1.94 -40.50 1.21
N PHE A 560 0.92 -39.68 1.36
CA PHE A 560 0.96 -38.29 1.84
C PHE A 560 2.31 -37.60 1.57
N ALA A 561 2.40 -36.92 0.46
CA ALA A 561 3.66 -36.37 -0.05
C ALA A 561 4.41 -35.62 1.04
N SER A 562 5.51 -36.15 1.49
CA SER A 562 6.43 -35.46 2.40
C SER A 562 7.40 -34.53 1.67
N SER A 563 7.38 -34.53 0.33
CA SER A 563 8.20 -33.62 -0.48
C SER A 563 7.67 -33.47 -1.91
N ALA A 564 7.81 -32.32 -2.50
CA ALA A 564 7.66 -32.07 -3.93
C ALA A 564 9.05 -31.86 -4.55
N ILE A 565 9.34 -32.55 -5.66
CA ILE A 565 10.57 -32.33 -6.42
C ILE A 565 10.19 -31.51 -7.64
N CYS A 566 10.75 -30.33 -7.77
CA CYS A 566 10.60 -29.48 -8.94
C CYS A 566 11.89 -29.56 -9.75
N ASP A 567 11.81 -30.12 -10.96
CA ASP A 567 12.96 -30.22 -11.87
C ASP A 567 12.91 -29.01 -12.83
N ILE A 568 13.86 -28.10 -12.70
CA ILE A 568 13.91 -26.82 -13.41
C ILE A 568 14.98 -26.76 -14.50
N GLY A 569 15.57 -27.93 -14.86
CA GLY A 569 16.51 -28.02 -15.96
C GLY A 569 17.51 -29.16 -15.81
N PRO A 570 18.39 -29.38 -16.79
CA PRO A 570 19.27 -30.54 -16.80
C PRO A 570 20.30 -30.63 -15.66
N GLU A 571 20.44 -29.61 -14.85
CA GLU A 571 21.43 -29.59 -13.76
C GLU A 571 20.89 -29.19 -12.37
N HIS A 572 19.58 -28.93 -12.19
CA HIS A 572 19.07 -28.48 -10.89
C HIS A 572 17.73 -29.13 -10.53
N SER A 573 17.71 -29.85 -9.41
CA SER A 573 16.50 -30.37 -8.78
C SER A 573 16.39 -29.80 -7.37
N ILE A 574 15.24 -29.18 -7.05
CA ILE A 574 14.94 -28.67 -5.70
C ILE A 574 14.01 -29.69 -5.01
N ILE A 575 14.47 -30.24 -3.90
CA ILE A 575 13.65 -31.08 -3.02
C ILE A 575 13.17 -30.20 -1.89
N MET A 576 11.87 -29.96 -1.81
CA MET A 576 11.25 -29.25 -0.69
C MET A 576 10.55 -30.26 0.24
N PRO A 577 10.92 -30.34 1.52
CA PRO A 577 10.18 -31.12 2.49
C PRO A 577 8.85 -30.42 2.82
N LEU A 578 7.76 -31.11 2.68
CA LEU A 578 6.46 -30.69 3.21
C LEU A 578 6.43 -31.07 4.68
N ALA A 579 6.48 -30.07 5.57
CA ALA A 579 6.29 -30.31 6.99
C ALA A 579 4.90 -30.89 7.25
N SER A 580 4.85 -31.95 8.01
CA SER A 580 3.63 -32.62 8.46
C SER A 580 2.74 -31.62 9.21
N VAL A 581 1.53 -31.38 8.72
CA VAL A 581 0.41 -30.82 9.47
C VAL A 581 -0.29 -31.93 10.22
#